data_c1e7c0784956cde974f1b1e0e5a0e0c2
#
_entry.id   c1e7c0784956cde974f1b1e0e5a0e0c2
#
_cell.length_a   1.000
_cell.length_b   1.000
_cell.length_c   1.000
_cell.angle_alpha   90.00
_cell.angle_beta   90.00
_cell.angle_gamma   90.00
#
_symmetry.space_group_name_H-M   'P 1'
#
loop_
_entity.id
_entity.type
_entity.pdbx_description
1 polymer ?
#
loop_
_entity_poly.entity_id
_entity_poly.type
_entity_poly.pdbx_seq_one_letter_code
_entity_poly.pdbx_strand_id
1 'polypeptide(L)'
;INNNSFYRELVGSKNSTAWNDLPILNKKNLQKPLTERLSKEYSPKSVFVNKTSGSSGDPFVFAKDKYAHAITWASIIHRFGWYKINFNTSFQARFYGIPLDFIGNKKERIKDLLSNRYRFTIFDLSDVVLEKVLVKFRTKKFDYINGYTSSIVLFAKFLQSKNIVLKDICPTLKVCMVTSEMLFEDDKILLEKQFGIPIVNEYGASELDLIAFQNTNGDWQVNAETLFVEILDENNHVLPYGKEGRFVITSLYNKAHPF
;
A
#
# COMPACT_ATOMS: atom_id res chain seq x y z
N ILE A 1 2.15 23.31 11.96
CA ILE A 1 1.23 23.67 13.07
C ILE A 1 0.71 25.08 12.88
N ASN A 2 1.56 26.08 12.62
CA ASN A 2 1.14 27.50 12.53
C ASN A 2 0.06 27.77 11.45
N ASN A 3 0.05 27.02 10.36
CA ASN A 3 -0.89 27.17 9.26
C ASN A 3 -2.08 26.20 9.34
N ASN A 4 -2.19 25.42 10.42
CA ASN A 4 -3.24 24.46 10.61
C ASN A 4 -3.92 24.65 11.97
N SER A 5 -5.17 25.13 11.97
CA SER A 5 -5.93 25.40 13.20
C SER A 5 -6.22 24.17 14.04
N PHE A 6 -6.49 23.04 13.40
CA PHE A 6 -6.74 21.77 14.06
C PHE A 6 -5.53 21.31 14.90
N TYR A 7 -4.32 21.33 14.31
CA TYR A 7 -3.10 20.95 15.04
C TYR A 7 -2.71 21.96 16.10
N ARG A 8 -3.00 23.25 15.88
CA ARG A 8 -2.75 24.28 16.87
C ARG A 8 -3.66 24.10 18.11
N GLU A 9 -4.91 23.71 17.90
CA GLU A 9 -5.82 23.37 18.99
C GLU A 9 -5.34 22.16 19.81
N LEU A 10 -4.83 21.12 19.13
CA LEU A 10 -4.33 19.90 19.76
C LEU A 10 -3.04 20.12 20.57
N VAL A 11 -2.14 20.97 20.07
CA VAL A 11 -0.85 21.27 20.75
C VAL A 11 -1.03 22.30 21.87
N GLY A 12 -2.11 23.10 21.81
CA GLY A 12 -2.38 24.14 22.78
C GLY A 12 -1.47 25.36 22.65
N SER A 13 -1.42 26.20 23.69
CA SER A 13 -0.67 27.48 23.68
C SER A 13 0.83 27.35 23.95
N LYS A 14 1.44 26.20 23.84
CA LYS A 14 2.88 26.04 24.03
C LYS A 14 3.66 26.80 22.95
N ASN A 15 4.47 27.74 23.37
CA ASN A 15 5.27 28.61 22.48
C ASN A 15 6.46 27.89 21.80
N SER A 16 6.84 26.73 22.28
CA SER A 16 7.87 25.87 21.71
C SER A 16 7.35 24.43 21.74
N THR A 17 7.29 23.82 20.59
CA THR A 17 6.88 22.42 20.47
C THR A 17 8.09 21.59 20.09
N ALA A 18 8.71 20.97 21.08
CA ALA A 18 9.67 19.91 20.80
C ALA A 18 8.96 18.74 20.10
N TRP A 19 9.68 17.95 19.33
CA TRP A 19 9.12 16.80 18.62
C TRP A 19 8.33 15.86 19.57
N ASN A 20 8.92 15.59 20.72
CA ASN A 20 8.32 14.71 21.75
C ASN A 20 7.04 15.27 22.41
N ASP A 21 6.75 16.58 22.24
CA ASP A 21 5.54 17.21 22.73
C ASP A 21 4.37 17.13 21.76
N LEU A 22 4.61 16.64 20.53
CA LEU A 22 3.57 16.48 19.54
C LEU A 22 2.59 15.38 19.96
N PRO A 23 1.27 15.62 19.85
CA PRO A 23 0.29 14.61 20.20
C PRO A 23 0.32 13.45 19.21
N ILE A 24 0.33 12.23 19.73
CA ILE A 24 0.14 11.04 18.91
C ILE A 24 -1.33 10.98 18.50
N LEU A 25 -1.56 11.03 17.20
CA LEU A 25 -2.89 10.99 16.63
C LEU A 25 -3.34 9.56 16.36
N ASN A 26 -4.60 9.32 16.64
CA ASN A 26 -5.28 8.10 16.26
C ASN A 26 -6.53 8.43 15.43
N LYS A 27 -7.16 7.41 14.86
CA LYS A 27 -8.34 7.56 14.01
C LYS A 27 -9.48 8.37 14.68
N LYS A 28 -9.65 8.25 16.00
CA LYS A 28 -10.69 9.00 16.74
C LYS A 28 -10.42 10.50 16.75
N ASN A 29 -9.15 10.90 16.91
CA ASN A 29 -8.75 12.32 16.86
C ASN A 29 -9.01 12.93 15.47
N LEU A 30 -8.98 12.11 14.43
CA LEU A 30 -9.06 12.52 13.02
C LEU A 30 -10.49 12.42 12.43
N GLN A 31 -11.52 12.26 13.24
CA GLN A 31 -12.93 12.15 12.77
C GLN A 31 -13.59 13.50 12.43
N LYS A 32 -12.97 14.64 12.75
CA LYS A 32 -13.45 15.94 12.29
C LYS A 32 -13.55 16.01 10.76
N PRO A 33 -14.45 16.81 10.18
CA PRO A 33 -14.51 17.02 8.73
C PRO A 33 -13.15 17.37 8.12
N LEU A 34 -12.85 16.88 6.93
CA LEU A 34 -11.56 17.11 6.27
C LEU A 34 -11.23 18.61 6.15
N THR A 35 -12.26 19.44 5.87
CA THR A 35 -12.11 20.90 5.73
C THR A 35 -11.59 21.59 6.98
N GLU A 36 -11.86 21.03 8.16
CA GLU A 36 -11.37 21.57 9.44
C GLU A 36 -9.93 21.11 9.74
N ARG A 37 -9.50 20.00 9.14
CA ARG A 37 -8.16 19.41 9.33
C ARG A 37 -7.15 19.86 8.28
N LEU A 38 -7.58 20.47 7.18
CA LEU A 38 -6.68 21.01 6.17
C LEU A 38 -5.96 22.27 6.65
N SER A 39 -4.71 22.40 6.26
CA SER A 39 -3.95 23.65 6.44
C SER A 39 -4.58 24.78 5.60
N LYS A 40 -4.53 26.02 6.10
CA LYS A 40 -5.26 27.21 5.57
C LYS A 40 -5.08 27.47 4.07
N GLU A 41 -3.95 27.08 3.51
CA GLU A 41 -3.58 27.30 2.11
C GLU A 41 -4.24 26.27 1.15
N TYR A 42 -4.91 25.26 1.71
CA TYR A 42 -5.44 24.12 0.96
C TYR A 42 -6.96 24.02 1.06
N SER A 43 -7.55 23.51 0.01
CA SER A 43 -8.96 23.17 -0.07
C SER A 43 -9.15 21.74 -0.62
N PRO A 44 -10.30 21.11 -0.44
CA PRO A 44 -10.55 19.78 -1.03
C PRO A 44 -10.36 19.71 -2.54
N LYS A 45 -10.46 20.85 -3.25
CA LYS A 45 -10.25 20.92 -4.71
C LYS A 45 -8.76 20.99 -5.09
N SER A 46 -7.87 21.38 -4.18
CA SER A 46 -6.43 21.54 -4.43
C SER A 46 -5.59 20.35 -4.02
N VAL A 47 -6.21 19.31 -3.44
CA VAL A 47 -5.55 18.13 -2.87
C VAL A 47 -6.15 16.84 -3.43
N PHE A 48 -5.42 15.74 -3.29
CA PHE A 48 -5.94 14.40 -3.56
C PHE A 48 -6.65 13.89 -2.31
N VAL A 49 -7.98 13.75 -2.37
CA VAL A 49 -8.79 13.23 -1.27
C VAL A 49 -9.00 11.74 -1.46
N ASN A 50 -8.74 10.96 -0.42
CA ASN A 50 -8.97 9.53 -0.37
C ASN A 50 -9.61 9.12 0.96
N LYS A 51 -10.03 7.86 1.05
CA LYS A 51 -10.59 7.27 2.28
C LYS A 51 -10.10 5.84 2.46
N THR A 52 -9.96 5.42 3.71
CA THR A 52 -9.70 4.01 4.05
C THR A 52 -10.94 3.16 3.77
N SER A 53 -10.77 1.83 3.66
CA SER A 53 -11.87 0.90 3.40
C SER A 53 -12.97 0.87 4.45
N GLY A 54 -12.69 1.35 5.68
CA GLY A 54 -13.67 1.41 6.76
C GLY A 54 -14.01 0.05 7.37
N SER A 55 -13.14 -0.94 7.28
CA SER A 55 -13.33 -2.29 7.87
C SER A 55 -13.63 -2.28 9.38
N SER A 56 -13.28 -1.21 10.07
CA SER A 56 -13.54 -0.99 11.51
C SER A 56 -14.73 -0.08 11.79
N GLY A 57 -15.64 0.15 10.84
CA GLY A 57 -16.77 1.07 10.94
C GLY A 57 -16.59 2.30 10.04
N ASP A 58 -16.36 3.49 10.63
CA ASP A 58 -16.26 4.73 9.86
C ASP A 58 -14.98 4.84 9.05
N PRO A 59 -15.03 5.08 7.72
CA PRO A 59 -13.86 5.32 6.90
C PRO A 59 -13.13 6.59 7.36
N PHE A 60 -11.81 6.52 7.45
CA PHE A 60 -10.98 7.71 7.65
C PHE A 60 -10.78 8.42 6.31
N VAL A 61 -11.24 9.67 6.22
CA VAL A 61 -11.03 10.53 5.04
C VAL A 61 -9.77 11.35 5.26
N PHE A 62 -8.86 11.30 4.32
CA PHE A 62 -7.58 12.02 4.36
C PHE A 62 -7.28 12.70 3.03
N ALA A 63 -6.29 13.58 3.04
CA ALA A 63 -5.85 14.29 1.85
C ALA A 63 -4.33 14.32 1.73
N LYS A 64 -3.84 14.39 0.50
CA LYS A 64 -2.42 14.61 0.19
C LYS A 64 -2.29 15.78 -0.78
N ASP A 65 -1.35 16.67 -0.52
CA ASP A 65 -1.01 17.69 -1.50
C ASP A 65 -0.27 17.07 -2.69
N LYS A 66 -0.14 17.87 -3.76
CA LYS A 66 0.47 17.40 -5.02
C LYS A 66 1.93 17.00 -4.84
N TYR A 67 2.66 17.68 -3.98
CA TYR A 67 4.08 17.41 -3.74
C TYR A 67 4.26 16.10 -2.96
N ALA A 68 3.53 15.93 -1.85
CA ALA A 68 3.52 14.68 -1.09
C ALA A 68 3.12 13.49 -1.96
N HIS A 69 2.08 13.65 -2.79
CA HIS A 69 1.66 12.61 -3.73
C HIS A 69 2.75 12.26 -4.75
N ALA A 70 3.42 13.26 -5.32
CA ALA A 70 4.50 13.04 -6.30
C ALA A 70 5.70 12.32 -5.69
N ILE A 71 6.15 12.72 -4.48
CA ILE A 71 7.25 12.06 -3.77
C ILE A 71 6.90 10.61 -3.41
N THR A 72 5.68 10.36 -2.95
CA THR A 72 5.22 8.98 -2.68
C THR A 72 5.34 8.11 -3.92
N TRP A 73 4.86 8.59 -5.08
CA TRP A 73 5.00 7.84 -6.32
C TRP A 73 6.45 7.65 -6.77
N ALA A 74 7.31 8.64 -6.56
CA ALA A 74 8.74 8.51 -6.85
C ALA A 74 9.38 7.39 -5.99
N SER A 75 9.04 7.32 -4.70
CA SER A 75 9.49 6.26 -3.80
C SER A 75 8.99 4.89 -4.24
N ILE A 76 7.71 4.76 -4.61
CA ILE A 76 7.13 3.50 -5.10
C ILE A 76 7.85 3.05 -6.38
N ILE A 77 8.02 3.95 -7.36
CA ILE A 77 8.72 3.67 -8.62
C ILE A 77 10.16 3.19 -8.34
N HIS A 78 10.86 3.85 -7.41
CA HIS A 78 12.22 3.48 -7.03
C HIS A 78 12.29 2.07 -6.43
N ARG A 79 11.40 1.72 -5.47
CA ARG A 79 11.35 0.40 -4.83
C ARG A 79 11.02 -0.72 -5.83
N PHE A 80 10.04 -0.49 -6.69
CA PHE A 80 9.68 -1.44 -7.75
C PHE A 80 10.83 -1.61 -8.77
N GLY A 81 11.62 -0.56 -8.99
CA GLY A 81 12.81 -0.57 -9.82
C GLY A 81 13.89 -1.56 -9.35
N TRP A 82 13.99 -1.86 -8.03
CA TRP A 82 14.90 -2.88 -7.50
C TRP A 82 14.66 -4.26 -8.12
N TYR A 83 13.40 -4.54 -8.47
CA TYR A 83 12.98 -5.78 -9.13
C TYR A 83 12.85 -5.65 -10.65
N LYS A 84 13.49 -4.63 -11.24
CA LYS A 84 13.46 -4.37 -12.70
C LYS A 84 12.04 -4.15 -13.24
N ILE A 85 11.15 -3.58 -12.42
CA ILE A 85 9.81 -3.16 -12.82
C ILE A 85 9.83 -1.69 -13.20
N ASN A 86 9.33 -1.41 -14.41
CA ASN A 86 9.13 -0.06 -14.93
C ASN A 86 7.64 0.12 -15.22
N PHE A 87 6.97 1.06 -14.53
CA PHE A 87 5.52 1.26 -14.64
C PHE A 87 5.05 1.68 -16.04
N ASN A 88 5.94 2.21 -16.87
CA ASN A 88 5.58 2.59 -18.24
C ASN A 88 5.60 1.41 -19.22
N THR A 89 6.39 0.36 -18.93
CA THR A 89 6.60 -0.74 -19.87
C THR A 89 6.25 -2.11 -19.31
N SER A 90 6.32 -2.32 -17.99
CA SER A 90 6.05 -3.60 -17.36
C SER A 90 4.55 -3.86 -17.25
N PHE A 91 4.11 -5.05 -17.62
CA PHE A 91 2.70 -5.45 -17.60
C PHE A 91 2.35 -6.15 -16.29
N GLN A 92 1.40 -5.57 -15.56
CA GLN A 92 0.98 -6.03 -14.23
C GLN A 92 -0.16 -7.05 -14.28
N ALA A 93 0.01 -8.16 -13.56
CA ALA A 93 -1.07 -9.02 -13.11
C ALA A 93 -1.54 -8.55 -11.72
N ARG A 94 -2.73 -7.92 -11.65
CA ARG A 94 -3.21 -7.24 -10.43
C ARG A 94 -4.34 -8.02 -9.77
N PHE A 95 -4.11 -8.49 -8.54
CA PHE A 95 -5.08 -9.19 -7.72
C PHE A 95 -5.72 -8.24 -6.70
N TYR A 96 -6.73 -7.49 -7.14
CA TYR A 96 -7.43 -6.49 -6.33
C TYR A 96 -8.91 -6.47 -6.62
N GLY A 97 -9.70 -6.06 -5.62
CA GLY A 97 -11.11 -5.77 -5.80
C GLY A 97 -11.35 -4.70 -6.88
N ILE A 98 -12.52 -4.74 -7.48
CA ILE A 98 -13.02 -3.72 -8.40
C ILE A 98 -14.39 -3.28 -7.88
N PRO A 99 -14.75 -1.97 -7.96
CA PRO A 99 -16.10 -1.54 -7.62
C PRO A 99 -17.15 -2.33 -8.38
N LEU A 100 -18.20 -2.76 -7.69
CA LEU A 100 -19.27 -3.58 -8.28
C LEU A 100 -20.27 -2.73 -9.07
N ASP A 101 -20.34 -1.43 -8.81
CA ASP A 101 -21.17 -0.50 -9.57
C ASP A 101 -20.65 -0.32 -11.00
N PHE A 102 -21.58 -0.14 -11.94
CA PHE A 102 -21.26 -0.12 -13.37
C PHE A 102 -20.29 1.01 -13.78
N ILE A 103 -20.47 2.21 -13.22
CA ILE A 103 -19.64 3.38 -13.55
C ILE A 103 -18.24 3.22 -12.96
N GLY A 104 -18.13 2.84 -11.71
CA GLY A 104 -16.85 2.58 -11.03
C GLY A 104 -16.06 1.47 -11.72
N ASN A 105 -16.74 0.40 -12.13
CA ASN A 105 -16.11 -0.71 -12.86
C ASN A 105 -15.52 -0.24 -14.20
N LYS A 106 -16.28 0.48 -15.02
CA LYS A 106 -15.78 1.01 -16.31
C LYS A 106 -14.60 1.97 -16.12
N LYS A 107 -14.69 2.88 -15.15
CA LYS A 107 -13.61 3.81 -14.83
C LYS A 107 -12.31 3.08 -14.44
N GLU A 108 -12.41 2.06 -13.60
CA GLU A 108 -11.25 1.26 -13.20
C GLU A 108 -10.68 0.43 -14.36
N ARG A 109 -11.51 -0.11 -15.25
CA ARG A 109 -11.05 -0.82 -16.46
C ARG A 109 -10.27 0.09 -17.42
N ILE A 110 -10.72 1.34 -17.60
CA ILE A 110 -9.99 2.33 -18.40
C ILE A 110 -8.65 2.67 -17.75
N LYS A 111 -8.61 2.89 -16.44
CA LYS A 111 -7.36 3.09 -15.72
C LYS A 111 -6.42 1.89 -15.84
N ASP A 112 -6.95 0.67 -15.77
CA ASP A 112 -6.15 -0.54 -15.91
C ASP A 112 -5.50 -0.62 -17.29
N LEU A 113 -6.24 -0.28 -18.35
CA LEU A 113 -5.73 -0.23 -19.72
C LEU A 113 -4.60 0.81 -19.86
N LEU A 114 -4.83 2.03 -19.36
CA LEU A 114 -3.86 3.14 -19.44
C LEU A 114 -2.62 2.92 -18.57
N SER A 115 -2.70 2.04 -17.57
CA SER A 115 -1.63 1.76 -16.61
C SER A 115 -0.90 0.43 -16.87
N ASN A 116 -0.98 -0.12 -18.08
CA ASN A 116 -0.32 -1.39 -18.42
C ASN A 116 -0.62 -2.53 -17.43
N ARG A 117 -1.90 -2.72 -17.03
CA ARG A 117 -2.24 -3.73 -16.06
C ARG A 117 -3.51 -4.50 -16.43
N TYR A 118 -3.54 -5.74 -16.02
CA TYR A 118 -4.72 -6.61 -16.10
C TYR A 118 -5.16 -6.98 -14.69
N ARG A 119 -6.39 -6.62 -14.32
CA ARG A 119 -6.95 -6.88 -12.99
C ARG A 119 -7.73 -8.19 -13.00
N PHE A 120 -7.35 -9.07 -12.09
CA PHE A 120 -8.13 -10.24 -11.69
C PHE A 120 -9.04 -9.84 -10.54
N THR A 121 -10.32 -10.19 -10.63
CA THR A 121 -11.29 -9.96 -9.55
C THR A 121 -11.06 -11.00 -8.45
N ILE A 122 -11.15 -10.56 -7.20
CA ILE A 122 -10.88 -11.38 -6.01
C ILE A 122 -12.16 -11.78 -5.27
N PHE A 123 -13.34 -11.43 -5.80
CA PHE A 123 -14.63 -11.74 -5.15
C PHE A 123 -15.08 -13.18 -5.34
N ASP A 124 -14.60 -13.83 -6.37
CA ASP A 124 -14.78 -15.24 -6.63
C ASP A 124 -13.43 -15.84 -7.01
N LEU A 125 -12.95 -16.78 -6.23
CA LEU A 125 -11.70 -17.50 -6.42
C LEU A 125 -11.96 -19.02 -6.47
N SER A 126 -13.13 -19.40 -7.01
CA SER A 126 -13.42 -20.79 -7.32
C SER A 126 -12.44 -21.37 -8.35
N ASP A 127 -12.28 -22.67 -8.38
CA ASP A 127 -11.38 -23.36 -9.31
C ASP A 127 -11.65 -22.98 -10.77
N VAL A 128 -12.92 -22.77 -11.13
CA VAL A 128 -13.32 -22.34 -12.48
C VAL A 128 -12.77 -20.96 -12.81
N VAL A 129 -12.76 -20.03 -11.82
CA VAL A 129 -12.21 -18.69 -12.00
C VAL A 129 -10.69 -18.73 -12.01
N LEU A 130 -10.08 -19.51 -11.13
CA LEU A 130 -8.63 -19.69 -11.08
C LEU A 130 -8.08 -20.34 -12.35
N GLU A 131 -8.83 -21.26 -12.99
CA GLU A 131 -8.48 -21.78 -14.32
C GLU A 131 -8.46 -20.65 -15.38
N LYS A 132 -9.44 -19.73 -15.35
CA LYS A 132 -9.43 -18.56 -16.24
C LYS A 132 -8.26 -17.63 -15.97
N VAL A 133 -7.85 -17.47 -14.69
CA VAL A 133 -6.63 -16.73 -14.33
C VAL A 133 -5.41 -17.40 -14.98
N LEU A 134 -5.28 -18.72 -14.82
CA LEU A 134 -4.17 -19.49 -15.42
C LEU A 134 -4.11 -19.34 -16.95
N VAL A 135 -5.26 -19.43 -17.64
CA VAL A 135 -5.36 -19.19 -19.08
C VAL A 135 -4.86 -17.80 -19.46
N LYS A 136 -5.09 -16.78 -18.62
CA LYS A 136 -4.56 -15.45 -18.87
C LYS A 136 -3.03 -15.40 -18.76
N PHE A 137 -2.43 -16.10 -17.80
CA PHE A 137 -0.97 -16.21 -17.69
C PHE A 137 -0.35 -16.97 -18.88
N ARG A 138 -1.07 -17.92 -19.49
CA ARG A 138 -0.64 -18.62 -20.72
C ARG A 138 -0.67 -17.69 -21.95
N THR A 139 -1.57 -16.74 -22.00
CA THR A 139 -1.83 -15.91 -23.19
C THR A 139 -1.27 -14.48 -23.10
N LYS A 140 -0.89 -14.03 -21.91
CA LYS A 140 -0.36 -12.68 -21.66
C LYS A 140 1.04 -12.78 -21.06
N LYS A 141 1.92 -11.88 -21.48
CA LYS A 141 3.29 -11.79 -20.98
C LYS A 141 3.35 -10.82 -19.80
N PHE A 142 2.93 -11.28 -18.63
CA PHE A 142 3.03 -10.47 -17.42
C PHE A 142 4.48 -10.36 -16.95
N ASP A 143 4.86 -9.17 -16.47
CA ASP A 143 6.17 -8.91 -15.88
C ASP A 143 6.17 -9.12 -14.38
N TYR A 144 5.08 -8.79 -13.70
CA TYR A 144 4.97 -8.92 -12.26
C TYR A 144 3.53 -9.12 -11.79
N ILE A 145 3.42 -9.68 -10.58
CA ILE A 145 2.16 -9.86 -9.85
C ILE A 145 2.15 -8.87 -8.69
N ASN A 146 1.00 -8.25 -8.42
CA ASN A 146 0.81 -7.46 -7.21
C ASN A 146 -0.64 -7.57 -6.74
N GLY A 147 -0.84 -7.74 -5.43
CA GLY A 147 -2.19 -7.84 -4.88
C GLY A 147 -2.28 -8.30 -3.44
N TYR A 148 -3.51 -8.58 -3.02
CA TYR A 148 -3.80 -9.08 -1.69
C TYR A 148 -3.18 -10.47 -1.49
N THR A 149 -2.51 -10.63 -0.34
CA THR A 149 -1.79 -11.85 0.02
C THR A 149 -2.69 -13.08 -0.07
N SER A 150 -3.86 -13.06 0.55
CA SER A 150 -4.79 -14.19 0.58
C SER A 150 -5.23 -14.64 -0.82
N SER A 151 -5.52 -13.70 -1.71
CA SER A 151 -5.95 -14.00 -3.08
C SER A 151 -4.84 -14.66 -3.91
N ILE A 152 -3.62 -14.19 -3.72
CA ILE A 152 -2.43 -14.72 -4.39
C ILE A 152 -2.08 -16.11 -3.85
N VAL A 153 -2.20 -16.32 -2.53
CA VAL A 153 -2.01 -17.62 -1.88
C VAL A 153 -3.03 -18.64 -2.36
N LEU A 154 -4.29 -18.27 -2.51
CA LEU A 154 -5.31 -19.18 -3.07
C LEU A 154 -4.97 -19.58 -4.51
N PHE A 155 -4.48 -18.67 -5.32
CA PHE A 155 -4.02 -19.00 -6.67
C PHE A 155 -2.80 -19.95 -6.64
N ALA A 156 -1.86 -19.77 -5.71
CA ALA A 156 -0.73 -20.69 -5.55
C ALA A 156 -1.17 -22.10 -5.12
N LYS A 157 -2.15 -22.22 -4.20
CA LYS A 157 -2.76 -23.51 -3.81
C LYS A 157 -3.42 -24.23 -4.99
N PHE A 158 -4.11 -23.46 -5.84
CA PHE A 158 -4.66 -23.98 -7.09
C PHE A 158 -3.57 -24.50 -8.04
N LEU A 159 -2.48 -23.74 -8.22
CA LEU A 159 -1.34 -24.20 -9.04
C LEU A 159 -0.69 -25.45 -8.46
N GLN A 160 -0.57 -25.53 -7.14
CA GLN A 160 -0.05 -26.71 -6.44
C GLN A 160 -0.89 -27.95 -6.71
N SER A 161 -2.23 -27.85 -6.68
CA SER A 161 -3.14 -28.97 -6.97
C SER A 161 -3.00 -29.47 -8.42
N LYS A 162 -2.51 -28.63 -9.32
CA LYS A 162 -2.27 -28.96 -10.74
C LYS A 162 -0.81 -29.33 -11.03
N ASN A 163 0.09 -29.29 -10.05
CA ASN A 163 1.53 -29.46 -10.23
C ASN A 163 2.14 -28.49 -11.26
N ILE A 164 1.73 -27.22 -11.21
CA ILE A 164 2.15 -26.18 -12.16
C ILE A 164 3.06 -25.17 -11.46
N VAL A 165 4.20 -24.85 -12.09
CA VAL A 165 5.03 -23.69 -11.75
C VAL A 165 4.71 -22.55 -12.71
N LEU A 166 4.31 -21.39 -12.17
CA LEU A 166 3.80 -20.28 -12.96
C LEU A 166 4.86 -19.68 -13.89
N LYS A 167 6.13 -19.66 -13.46
CA LYS A 167 7.27 -19.18 -14.26
C LYS A 167 7.46 -19.97 -15.55
N ASP A 168 7.15 -21.26 -15.54
CA ASP A 168 7.26 -22.11 -16.74
C ASP A 168 6.18 -21.73 -17.78
N ILE A 169 5.06 -21.25 -17.30
CA ILE A 169 3.91 -20.84 -18.14
C ILE A 169 4.05 -19.39 -18.60
N CYS A 170 4.55 -18.51 -17.74
CA CYS A 170 4.75 -17.09 -18.02
C CYS A 170 6.20 -16.70 -17.74
N PRO A 171 7.14 -17.01 -18.66
CA PRO A 171 8.58 -16.81 -18.45
C PRO A 171 9.02 -15.35 -18.27
N THR A 172 8.16 -14.40 -18.61
CA THR A 172 8.41 -12.96 -18.44
C THR A 172 8.26 -12.47 -17.00
N LEU A 173 7.63 -13.26 -16.11
CA LEU A 173 7.45 -12.88 -14.71
C LEU A 173 8.80 -12.68 -14.01
N LYS A 174 8.91 -11.61 -13.24
CA LYS A 174 10.14 -11.20 -12.53
C LYS A 174 9.97 -11.31 -11.02
N VAL A 175 8.79 -10.93 -10.49
CA VAL A 175 8.53 -10.81 -9.04
C VAL A 175 7.04 -10.87 -8.76
N CYS A 176 6.68 -11.34 -7.56
CA CYS A 176 5.34 -11.21 -7.00
C CYS A 176 5.40 -10.35 -5.74
N MET A 177 4.63 -9.28 -5.71
CA MET A 177 4.53 -8.34 -4.58
C MET A 177 3.19 -8.52 -3.90
N VAL A 178 3.21 -8.99 -2.64
CA VAL A 178 2.02 -9.16 -1.81
C VAL A 178 1.87 -7.99 -0.85
N THR A 179 0.64 -7.60 -0.55
CA THR A 179 0.35 -6.41 0.27
C THR A 179 -0.97 -6.52 1.02
N SER A 180 -1.18 -5.60 1.94
CA SER A 180 -2.44 -5.35 2.68
C SER A 180 -2.84 -6.40 3.71
N GLU A 181 -2.25 -7.56 3.69
CA GLU A 181 -2.51 -8.67 4.61
C GLU A 181 -1.18 -9.30 5.02
N MET A 182 -1.17 -10.01 6.15
CA MET A 182 0.04 -10.67 6.63
C MET A 182 0.47 -11.78 5.66
N LEU A 183 1.75 -11.85 5.36
CA LEU A 183 2.38 -12.96 4.68
C LEU A 183 3.03 -13.87 5.71
N PHE A 184 2.46 -15.05 5.94
CA PHE A 184 3.04 -16.06 6.81
C PHE A 184 4.16 -16.82 6.08
N GLU A 185 5.12 -17.37 6.82
CA GLU A 185 6.28 -18.03 6.25
C GLU A 185 5.90 -19.26 5.39
N ASP A 186 4.94 -20.06 5.84
CA ASP A 186 4.44 -21.21 5.06
C ASP A 186 3.81 -20.78 3.73
N ASP A 187 3.07 -19.66 3.73
CA ASP A 187 2.50 -19.10 2.51
C ASP A 187 3.59 -18.57 1.58
N LYS A 188 4.63 -17.94 2.12
CA LYS A 188 5.78 -17.45 1.34
C LYS A 188 6.50 -18.63 0.64
N ILE A 189 6.79 -19.69 1.38
CA ILE A 189 7.41 -20.92 0.84
C ILE A 189 6.54 -21.51 -0.28
N LEU A 190 5.24 -21.57 -0.07
CA LEU A 190 4.29 -22.04 -1.10
C LEU A 190 4.34 -21.15 -2.35
N LEU A 191 4.28 -19.83 -2.17
CA LEU A 191 4.32 -18.87 -3.28
C LEU A 191 5.62 -18.98 -4.07
N GLU A 192 6.78 -19.00 -3.40
CA GLU A 192 8.08 -19.14 -4.04
C GLU A 192 8.17 -20.44 -4.87
N LYS A 193 7.70 -21.56 -4.31
CA LYS A 193 7.65 -22.83 -4.99
C LYS A 193 6.73 -22.83 -6.21
N GLN A 194 5.51 -22.33 -6.09
CA GLN A 194 4.52 -22.42 -7.17
C GLN A 194 4.71 -21.33 -8.23
N PHE A 195 5.27 -20.18 -7.85
CA PHE A 195 5.48 -19.11 -8.83
C PHE A 195 6.86 -19.16 -9.49
N GLY A 196 7.87 -19.73 -8.82
CA GLY A 196 9.23 -19.83 -9.34
C GLY A 196 9.93 -18.47 -9.52
N ILE A 197 9.51 -17.47 -8.76
CA ILE A 197 10.01 -16.08 -8.76
C ILE A 197 10.10 -15.55 -7.33
N PRO A 198 10.88 -14.48 -7.07
CA PRO A 198 10.93 -13.83 -5.77
C PRO A 198 9.56 -13.36 -5.30
N ILE A 199 9.27 -13.56 -4.02
CA ILE A 199 8.09 -13.06 -3.33
C ILE A 199 8.50 -11.92 -2.42
N VAL A 200 7.88 -10.77 -2.60
CA VAL A 200 8.22 -9.52 -1.91
C VAL A 200 7.02 -9.06 -1.10
N ASN A 201 7.24 -8.75 0.16
CA ASN A 201 6.20 -8.22 1.02
C ASN A 201 6.28 -6.68 1.03
N GLU A 202 5.12 -6.05 0.87
CA GLU A 202 4.92 -4.61 0.92
C GLU A 202 4.04 -4.26 2.12
N TYR A 203 4.54 -3.42 3.01
CA TYR A 203 3.78 -2.89 4.14
C TYR A 203 3.39 -1.44 3.87
N GLY A 204 2.10 -1.16 3.95
CA GLY A 204 1.56 0.16 3.66
C GLY A 204 0.22 0.43 4.32
N ALA A 205 -0.16 1.70 4.34
CA ALA A 205 -1.46 2.17 4.78
C ALA A 205 -2.03 3.14 3.74
N SER A 206 -3.34 3.20 3.59
CA SER A 206 -3.96 4.05 2.56
C SER A 206 -3.56 5.52 2.68
N GLU A 207 -3.42 6.02 3.92
CA GLU A 207 -3.05 7.39 4.23
C GLU A 207 -1.56 7.69 4.06
N LEU A 208 -0.70 6.68 4.27
CA LEU A 208 0.76 6.80 4.22
C LEU A 208 1.38 6.21 2.95
N ASP A 209 0.59 5.45 2.17
CA ASP A 209 1.00 4.63 1.04
C ASP A 209 2.06 3.59 1.46
N LEU A 210 3.22 3.58 0.82
CA LEU A 210 4.30 2.64 1.09
C LEU A 210 5.06 3.04 2.36
N ILE A 211 4.98 2.21 3.40
CA ILE A 211 5.69 2.40 4.67
C ILE A 211 7.02 1.67 4.66
N ALA A 212 6.99 0.39 4.33
CA ALA A 212 8.18 -0.44 4.23
C ALA A 212 8.06 -1.46 3.09
N PHE A 213 9.19 -1.87 2.55
CA PHE A 213 9.26 -2.75 1.39
C PHE A 213 10.48 -3.68 1.51
N GLN A 214 10.34 -4.95 1.18
CA GLN A 214 11.48 -5.85 1.17
C GLN A 214 12.41 -5.57 -0.01
N ASN A 215 13.71 -5.48 0.25
CA ASN A 215 14.73 -5.35 -0.78
C ASN A 215 15.05 -6.71 -1.44
N THR A 216 15.96 -6.71 -2.40
CA THR A 216 16.36 -7.91 -3.14
C THR A 216 17.07 -8.96 -2.27
N ASN A 217 17.52 -8.62 -1.07
CA ASN A 217 18.09 -9.55 -0.09
C ASN A 217 17.02 -10.11 0.88
N GLY A 218 15.76 -9.62 0.78
CA GLY A 218 14.69 -9.98 1.69
C GLY A 218 14.59 -9.11 2.95
N ASP A 219 15.48 -8.11 3.11
CA ASP A 219 15.46 -7.23 4.28
C ASP A 219 14.36 -6.17 4.13
N TRP A 220 13.69 -5.85 5.24
CA TRP A 220 12.75 -4.76 5.29
C TRP A 220 13.46 -3.40 5.27
N GLN A 221 13.06 -2.53 4.36
CA GLN A 221 13.49 -1.13 4.32
C GLN A 221 12.30 -0.19 4.49
N VAL A 222 12.36 0.62 5.54
CA VAL A 222 11.41 1.70 5.78
C VAL A 222 11.60 2.79 4.72
N ASN A 223 10.51 3.42 4.31
CA ASN A 223 10.52 4.57 3.41
C ASN A 223 10.88 5.88 4.17
N ALA A 224 12.10 5.89 4.75
CA ALA A 224 12.57 6.97 5.59
C ALA A 224 12.76 8.30 4.83
N GLU A 225 12.74 8.26 3.51
CA GLU A 225 12.78 9.45 2.67
C GLU A 225 11.50 10.30 2.79
N THR A 226 10.37 9.68 3.16
CA THR A 226 9.07 10.35 3.22
C THR A 226 8.37 10.23 4.57
N LEU A 227 8.81 9.30 5.40
CA LEU A 227 8.18 8.95 6.66
C LEU A 227 9.21 8.98 7.79
N PHE A 228 8.82 9.54 8.93
CA PHE A 228 9.52 9.35 10.18
C PHE A 228 8.81 8.28 11.00
N VAL A 229 9.53 7.24 11.39
CA VAL A 229 8.98 6.05 12.04
C VAL A 229 9.59 5.90 13.42
N GLU A 230 8.74 5.76 14.43
CA GLU A 230 9.10 5.56 15.82
C GLU A 230 8.46 4.29 16.36
N ILE A 231 9.19 3.58 17.21
CA ILE A 231 8.67 2.46 18.00
C ILE A 231 8.59 2.92 19.44
N LEU A 232 7.39 2.99 19.99
CA LEU A 232 7.12 3.56 21.31
C LEU A 232 6.61 2.50 22.29
N ASP A 233 6.96 2.67 23.56
CA ASP A 233 6.37 1.92 24.67
C ASP A 233 4.94 2.42 24.98
N GLU A 234 4.33 1.85 26.02
CA GLU A 234 2.99 2.23 26.50
C GLU A 234 2.92 3.67 27.06
N ASN A 235 4.05 4.22 27.48
CA ASN A 235 4.19 5.57 28.03
C ASN A 235 4.60 6.60 26.95
N ASN A 236 4.64 6.22 25.68
CA ASN A 236 5.07 7.04 24.54
C ASN A 236 6.57 7.38 24.53
N HIS A 237 7.42 6.61 25.19
CA HIS A 237 8.87 6.76 25.07
C HIS A 237 9.41 5.92 23.91
N VAL A 238 10.37 6.47 23.19
CA VAL A 238 11.04 5.77 22.10
C VAL A 238 11.82 4.58 22.65
N LEU A 239 11.55 3.40 22.10
CA LEU A 239 12.22 2.17 22.46
C LEU A 239 13.58 2.04 21.78
N PRO A 240 14.57 1.43 22.42
CA PRO A 240 15.85 1.11 21.79
C PRO A 240 15.67 0.05 20.69
N TYR A 241 16.64 -0.01 19.78
CA TYR A 241 16.65 -1.01 18.71
C TYR A 241 16.51 -2.45 19.22
N GLY A 242 15.73 -3.24 18.49
CA GLY A 242 15.46 -4.65 18.81
C GLY A 242 14.36 -4.87 19.85
N LYS A 243 13.67 -3.82 20.28
CA LYS A 243 12.49 -3.93 21.16
C LYS A 243 11.22 -3.76 20.35
N GLU A 244 10.23 -4.58 20.69
CA GLU A 244 8.89 -4.49 20.11
C GLU A 244 8.06 -3.43 20.83
N GLY A 245 7.27 -2.67 20.09
CA GLY A 245 6.41 -1.63 20.64
C GLY A 245 5.38 -1.13 19.64
N ARG A 246 4.74 -0.02 20.00
CA ARG A 246 3.74 0.61 19.16
C ARG A 246 4.38 1.39 18.02
N PHE A 247 3.92 1.13 16.81
CA PHE A 247 4.38 1.77 15.59
C PHE A 247 3.70 3.14 15.44
N VAL A 248 4.49 4.20 15.42
CA VAL A 248 4.03 5.58 15.20
C VAL A 248 4.74 6.14 13.98
N ILE A 249 3.97 6.71 13.05
CA ILE A 249 4.51 7.15 11.76
C ILE A 249 4.05 8.57 11.49
N THR A 250 4.99 9.42 11.11
CA THR A 250 4.73 10.79 10.70
C THR A 250 5.07 10.98 9.23
N SER A 251 4.13 11.52 8.46
CA SER A 251 4.36 11.95 7.08
C SER A 251 5.14 13.25 7.05
N LEU A 252 6.33 13.25 6.42
CA LEU A 252 7.24 14.40 6.44
C LEU A 252 6.88 15.49 5.43
N TYR A 253 6.17 15.18 4.37
CA TYR A 253 5.96 16.10 3.24
C TYR A 253 4.52 16.53 3.03
N ASN A 254 3.55 15.94 3.71
CA ASN A 254 2.14 16.29 3.52
C ASN A 254 1.77 17.57 4.28
N LYS A 255 1.97 18.71 3.65
CA LYS A 255 1.68 20.03 4.25
C LYS A 255 0.18 20.33 4.30
N ALA A 256 -0.61 19.75 3.40
CA ALA A 256 -2.04 20.01 3.35
C ALA A 256 -2.79 19.38 4.53
N HIS A 257 -2.43 18.17 4.89
CA HIS A 257 -3.04 17.39 5.96
C HIS A 257 -1.93 16.60 6.67
N PRO A 258 -1.17 17.26 7.55
CA PRO A 258 -0.10 16.62 8.31
C PRO A 258 -0.65 15.53 9.22
N PHE A 259 0.00 14.37 9.32
CA PHE A 259 -0.30 13.27 10.25
C PHE A 259 0.87 12.30 10.35
#